data_a396052833ea226475c4712873a47203
#
_entry.id   a396052833ea226475c4712873a47203
#
_cell.length_a   1.000
_cell.length_b   1.000
_cell.length_c   1.000
_cell.angle_alpha   90.00
_cell.angle_beta   90.00
_cell.angle_gamma   90.00
#
_symmetry.space_group_name_H-M   'P 1'
#
loop_
_entity.id
_entity.type
_entity.pdbx_description
1 polymer ?
#
loop_
_entity_poly.entity_id
_entity_poly.type
_entity_poly.pdbx_seq_one_letter_code
_entity_poly.pdbx_strand_id
1 'polypeptide(L)'
;HTATFNQVVAYEVGRHGFLDQHVKKICQVYKERRDVMLEALEEHMPEGVTWTHPQGGLFLWLRLPEQCDATELFPAAVKNKVAYVPGESFHPNGGGKNTMRLNFSYPTPEKINEGIARLGKMLKEEICANQKIFQGI
;
A
#
# COMPACT_ATOMS: atom_id res chain seq x y z
N HIS A 1 -13.28 -31.62 7.26
CA HIS A 1 -12.24 -32.18 6.36
C HIS A 1 -12.22 -31.43 5.02
N THR A 2 -11.03 -31.20 4.46
CA THR A 2 -10.90 -30.67 3.11
C THR A 2 -11.42 -31.71 2.10
N ALA A 3 -12.25 -31.30 1.14
CA ALA A 3 -12.80 -32.20 0.15
C ALA A 3 -11.68 -32.88 -0.66
N THR A 4 -11.76 -34.20 -0.83
CA THR A 4 -10.76 -35.02 -1.57
C THR A 4 -10.56 -34.50 -2.98
N PHE A 5 -11.61 -34.08 -3.65
CA PHE A 5 -11.55 -33.50 -4.99
C PHE A 5 -10.61 -32.28 -5.04
N ASN A 6 -10.76 -31.34 -4.08
CA ASN A 6 -9.92 -30.14 -4.02
C ASN A 6 -8.44 -30.49 -3.76
N GLN A 7 -8.17 -31.52 -2.94
CA GLN A 7 -6.81 -31.99 -2.69
C GLN A 7 -6.17 -32.59 -3.95
N VAL A 8 -6.93 -33.41 -4.69
CA VAL A 8 -6.46 -34.01 -5.97
C VAL A 8 -6.17 -32.91 -6.99
N VAL A 9 -7.07 -31.94 -7.16
CA VAL A 9 -6.85 -30.81 -8.07
C VAL A 9 -5.60 -30.01 -7.69
N ALA A 10 -5.43 -29.68 -6.40
CA ALA A 10 -4.24 -28.97 -5.94
C ALA A 10 -2.94 -29.75 -6.20
N TYR A 11 -2.97 -31.06 -5.94
CA TYR A 11 -1.83 -31.95 -6.23
C TYR A 11 -1.51 -32.00 -7.73
N GLU A 12 -2.52 -32.18 -8.59
CA GLU A 12 -2.33 -32.23 -10.03
C GLU A 12 -1.76 -30.93 -10.61
N VAL A 13 -2.22 -29.77 -10.10
CA VAL A 13 -1.67 -28.47 -10.50
C VAL A 13 -0.21 -28.32 -10.02
N GLY A 14 0.10 -28.80 -8.80
CA GLY A 14 1.42 -28.59 -8.19
C GLY A 14 2.51 -29.53 -8.71
N ARG A 15 2.19 -30.81 -9.01
CA ARG A 15 3.17 -31.89 -9.23
C ARG A 15 4.06 -31.75 -10.46
N HIS A 16 3.69 -30.94 -11.45
CA HIS A 16 4.43 -30.79 -12.71
C HIS A 16 5.31 -29.55 -12.80
N GLY A 17 5.68 -28.94 -11.67
CA GLY A 17 6.54 -27.75 -11.62
C GLY A 17 5.88 -26.45 -12.09
N PHE A 18 4.58 -26.46 -12.33
CA PHE A 18 3.83 -25.26 -12.71
C PHE A 18 3.95 -24.16 -11.65
N LEU A 19 3.85 -24.53 -10.36
CA LEU A 19 3.96 -23.57 -9.26
C LEU A 19 5.31 -22.88 -9.23
N ASP A 20 6.42 -23.61 -9.42
CA ASP A 20 7.76 -23.04 -9.42
C ASP A 20 7.96 -22.02 -10.54
N GLN A 21 7.44 -22.32 -11.74
CA GLN A 21 7.50 -21.40 -12.87
C GLN A 21 6.60 -20.18 -12.63
N HIS A 22 5.41 -20.40 -12.08
CA HIS A 22 4.47 -19.32 -11.77
C HIS A 22 5.02 -18.38 -10.68
N VAL A 23 5.61 -18.91 -9.62
CA VAL A 23 6.26 -18.14 -8.56
C VAL A 23 7.35 -17.24 -9.12
N LYS A 24 8.22 -17.74 -9.99
CA LYS A 24 9.24 -16.92 -10.64
C LYS A 24 8.64 -15.74 -11.41
N LYS A 25 7.55 -16.00 -12.15
CA LYS A 25 6.84 -14.97 -12.92
C LYS A 25 6.22 -13.91 -12.01
N ILE A 26 5.50 -14.32 -10.98
CA ILE A 26 4.86 -13.34 -10.06
C ILE A 26 5.87 -12.55 -9.26
N CYS A 27 6.99 -13.14 -8.84
CA CYS A 27 8.08 -12.43 -8.18
C CYS A 27 8.64 -11.30 -9.06
N GLN A 28 8.82 -11.56 -10.36
CA GLN A 28 9.28 -10.55 -11.31
C GLN A 28 8.25 -9.42 -11.48
N VAL A 29 6.97 -9.75 -11.67
CA VAL A 29 5.89 -8.76 -11.82
C VAL A 29 5.73 -7.92 -10.56
N TYR A 30 5.78 -8.54 -9.39
CA TYR A 30 5.63 -7.80 -8.12
C TYR A 30 6.85 -6.94 -7.81
N LYS A 31 8.05 -7.39 -8.19
CA LYS A 31 9.26 -6.57 -8.09
C LYS A 31 9.12 -5.29 -8.93
N GLU A 32 8.72 -5.41 -10.19
CA GLU A 32 8.52 -4.26 -11.07
C GLU A 32 7.49 -3.27 -10.48
N ARG A 33 6.34 -3.76 -10.06
CA ARG A 33 5.28 -2.92 -9.46
C ARG A 33 5.70 -2.26 -8.16
N ARG A 34 6.47 -2.96 -7.32
CA ARG A 34 7.06 -2.41 -6.10
C ARG A 34 8.01 -1.27 -6.44
N ASP A 35 8.91 -1.50 -7.39
CA ASP A 35 9.92 -0.53 -7.78
C ASP A 35 9.25 0.75 -8.33
N VAL A 36 8.25 0.61 -9.21
CA VAL A 36 7.43 1.73 -9.69
C VAL A 36 6.72 2.47 -8.55
N MET A 37 6.19 1.74 -7.55
CA MET A 37 5.55 2.40 -6.40
C MET A 37 6.55 3.17 -5.56
N LEU A 38 7.74 2.63 -5.33
CA LEU A 38 8.81 3.31 -4.59
C LEU A 38 9.26 4.60 -5.31
N GLU A 39 9.48 4.55 -6.62
CA GLU A 39 9.83 5.71 -7.44
C GLU A 39 8.73 6.79 -7.38
N ALA A 40 7.47 6.39 -7.52
CA ALA A 40 6.34 7.32 -7.43
C ALA A 40 6.20 7.96 -6.02
N LEU A 41 6.51 7.22 -4.96
CA LEU A 41 6.51 7.75 -3.60
C LEU A 41 7.61 8.82 -3.42
N GLU A 42 8.82 8.57 -3.92
CA GLU A 42 9.91 9.57 -3.89
C GLU A 42 9.52 10.86 -4.62
N GLU A 43 8.83 10.76 -5.76
CA GLU A 43 8.46 11.91 -6.57
C GLU A 43 7.29 12.72 -5.97
N HIS A 44 6.31 12.04 -5.38
CA HIS A 44 5.04 12.69 -5.08
C HIS A 44 4.74 12.93 -3.61
N MET A 45 5.41 12.24 -2.67
CA MET A 45 5.09 12.39 -1.24
C MET A 45 5.55 13.74 -0.69
N PRO A 46 4.76 14.32 0.25
CA PRO A 46 5.19 15.52 0.96
C PRO A 46 6.30 15.20 1.98
N GLU A 47 7.01 16.24 2.37
CA GLU A 47 8.01 16.18 3.44
C GLU A 47 7.38 15.65 4.75
N GLY A 48 8.14 14.84 5.49
CA GLY A 48 7.70 14.20 6.73
C GLY A 48 6.97 12.89 6.56
N VAL A 49 6.65 12.48 5.32
CA VAL A 49 6.15 11.12 5.03
C VAL A 49 7.31 10.19 4.77
N THR A 50 7.28 9.02 5.39
CA THR A 50 8.29 7.97 5.21
C THR A 50 7.63 6.64 4.85
N TRP A 51 8.40 5.71 4.29
CA TRP A 51 7.88 4.40 3.88
C TRP A 51 8.93 3.29 3.99
N THR A 52 8.43 2.06 4.01
CA THR A 52 9.28 0.87 4.02
C THR A 52 9.78 0.53 2.61
N HIS A 53 10.95 -0.13 2.55
CA HIS A 53 11.54 -0.66 1.31
C HIS A 53 11.59 -2.20 1.38
N PRO A 54 10.44 -2.89 1.16
CA PRO A 54 10.38 -4.33 1.34
C PRO A 54 11.16 -5.07 0.25
N GLN A 55 11.81 -6.16 0.62
CA GLN A 55 12.50 -7.06 -0.32
C GLN A 55 11.55 -8.07 -0.99
N GLY A 56 10.31 -8.13 -0.53
CA GLY A 56 9.29 -9.04 -1.04
C GLY A 56 7.91 -8.72 -0.47
N GLY A 57 6.97 -9.65 -0.63
CA GLY A 57 5.60 -9.47 -0.20
C GLY A 57 4.75 -8.69 -1.21
N LEU A 58 3.68 -8.07 -0.73
CA LEU A 58 2.63 -7.46 -1.55
C LEU A 58 2.32 -6.01 -1.13
N PHE A 59 2.94 -5.54 -0.06
CA PHE A 59 2.54 -4.32 0.63
C PHE A 59 3.73 -3.43 0.98
N LEU A 60 3.46 -2.13 0.99
CA LEU A 60 4.28 -1.08 1.57
C LEU A 60 3.58 -0.47 2.78
N TRP A 61 4.33 0.00 3.75
CA TRP A 61 3.85 0.81 4.85
C TRP A 61 4.32 2.24 4.69
N LEU A 62 3.37 3.17 4.72
CA LEU A 62 3.66 4.59 4.86
C LEU A 62 3.46 5.02 6.30
N ARG A 63 4.28 5.96 6.74
CA ARG A 63 4.14 6.67 8.00
C ARG A 63 4.02 8.16 7.71
N LEU A 64 2.92 8.73 8.14
CA LEU A 64 2.64 10.16 8.12
C LEU A 64 3.25 10.84 9.35
N PRO A 65 3.35 12.18 9.39
CA PRO A 65 3.62 12.93 10.61
C PRO A 65 2.69 12.51 11.76
N GLU A 66 3.18 12.56 12.99
CA GLU A 66 2.49 12.02 14.18
C GLU A 66 1.10 12.63 14.43
N GLN A 67 0.90 13.88 14.03
CA GLN A 67 -0.37 14.59 14.15
C GLN A 67 -1.44 14.16 13.13
N CYS A 68 -1.09 13.33 12.16
CA CYS A 68 -2.02 12.85 11.14
C CYS A 68 -2.70 11.55 11.58
N ASP A 69 -3.98 11.41 11.23
CA ASP A 69 -4.73 10.17 11.41
C ASP A 69 -5.16 9.62 10.05
N ALA A 70 -4.61 8.46 9.67
CA ALA A 70 -4.89 7.84 8.38
C ALA A 70 -6.34 7.34 8.25
N THR A 71 -7.03 7.11 9.37
CA THR A 71 -8.46 6.76 9.37
C THR A 71 -9.32 7.97 9.04
N GLU A 72 -8.99 9.13 9.60
CA GLU A 72 -9.68 10.39 9.31
C GLU A 72 -9.43 10.88 7.87
N LEU A 73 -8.23 10.65 7.33
CA LEU A 73 -7.87 10.99 5.95
C LEU A 73 -8.46 10.05 4.89
N PHE A 74 -8.93 8.87 5.27
CA PHE A 74 -9.40 7.85 4.34
C PHE A 74 -10.57 8.31 3.45
N PRO A 75 -11.61 9.01 3.94
CA PRO A 75 -12.68 9.53 3.09
C PRO A 75 -12.18 10.49 2.00
N ALA A 76 -11.19 11.35 2.32
CA ALA A 76 -10.58 12.25 1.34
C ALA A 76 -9.81 11.45 0.26
N ALA A 77 -9.09 10.40 0.64
CA ALA A 77 -8.40 9.52 -0.31
C ALA A 77 -9.39 8.83 -1.27
N VAL A 78 -10.49 8.29 -0.75
CA VAL A 78 -11.53 7.65 -1.57
C VAL A 78 -12.17 8.64 -2.55
N LYS A 79 -12.42 9.89 -2.12
CA LYS A 79 -12.89 10.96 -3.00
C LYS A 79 -11.91 11.25 -4.14
N ASN A 80 -10.61 11.13 -3.88
CA ASN A 80 -9.53 11.22 -4.86
C ASN A 80 -9.27 9.91 -5.62
N LYS A 81 -10.15 8.90 -5.49
CA LYS A 81 -10.06 7.59 -6.15
C LYS A 81 -8.81 6.80 -5.79
N VAL A 82 -8.36 6.94 -4.55
CA VAL A 82 -7.29 6.15 -3.96
C VAL A 82 -7.81 5.46 -2.71
N ALA A 83 -7.45 4.20 -2.51
CA ALA A 83 -7.78 3.46 -1.30
C ALA A 83 -6.50 2.83 -0.71
N TYR A 84 -6.42 2.86 0.61
CA TYR A 84 -5.39 2.22 1.41
C TYR A 84 -6.03 1.54 2.62
N VAL A 85 -5.26 0.83 3.40
CA VAL A 85 -5.76 0.30 4.68
C VAL A 85 -5.13 1.11 5.81
N PRO A 86 -5.92 1.81 6.66
CA PRO A 86 -5.41 2.51 7.83
C PRO A 86 -4.67 1.56 8.77
N GLY A 87 -3.52 2.01 9.28
CA GLY A 87 -2.63 1.17 10.06
C GLY A 87 -3.15 0.81 11.44
N GLU A 88 -4.03 1.62 12.03
CA GLU A 88 -4.65 1.35 13.33
C GLU A 88 -5.26 -0.06 13.43
N SER A 89 -5.85 -0.56 12.35
CA SER A 89 -6.43 -1.92 12.28
C SER A 89 -5.43 -3.05 12.54
N PHE A 90 -4.14 -2.78 12.49
CA PHE A 90 -3.06 -3.76 12.71
C PHE A 90 -2.40 -3.63 14.09
N HIS A 91 -2.91 -2.75 14.94
CA HIS A 91 -2.36 -2.47 16.27
C HIS A 91 -3.40 -2.81 17.35
N PRO A 92 -3.48 -4.06 17.82
CA PRO A 92 -4.53 -4.52 18.76
C PRO A 92 -4.49 -3.80 20.12
N ASN A 93 -3.35 -3.24 20.48
CA ASN A 93 -3.16 -2.50 21.74
C ASN A 93 -3.20 -0.97 21.54
N GLY A 94 -3.74 -0.50 20.40
CA GLY A 94 -3.75 0.91 20.02
C GLY A 94 -2.44 1.36 19.36
N GLY A 95 -2.47 2.55 18.74
CA GLY A 95 -1.34 3.11 17.98
C GLY A 95 -1.49 2.92 16.48
N GLY A 96 -0.47 3.31 15.72
CA GLY A 96 -0.44 3.17 14.26
C GLY A 96 -1.40 4.08 13.50
N LYS A 97 -2.02 5.06 14.14
CA LYS A 97 -2.99 5.98 13.54
C LYS A 97 -2.40 6.76 12.37
N ASN A 98 -1.14 7.15 12.47
CA ASN A 98 -0.41 7.87 11.43
C ASN A 98 0.23 6.93 10.39
N THR A 99 -0.24 5.69 10.26
CA THR A 99 0.31 4.74 9.29
C THR A 99 -0.77 4.24 8.33
N MET A 100 -0.36 3.82 7.15
CA MET A 100 -1.23 3.20 6.17
C MET A 100 -0.49 2.13 5.37
N ARG A 101 -1.23 1.11 4.93
CA ARG A 101 -0.73 0.03 4.10
C ARG A 101 -1.19 0.20 2.66
N LEU A 102 -0.25 0.22 1.74
CA LEU A 102 -0.48 0.22 0.30
C LEU A 102 -0.22 -1.17 -0.30
N ASN A 103 -0.96 -1.51 -1.35
CA ASN A 103 -0.84 -2.76 -2.08
C ASN A 103 -0.33 -2.51 -3.50
N PHE A 104 0.79 -3.14 -3.87
CA PHE A 104 1.35 -3.08 -5.23
C PHE A 104 1.08 -4.34 -6.07
N SER A 105 0.43 -5.37 -5.52
CA SER A 105 0.30 -6.66 -6.21
C SER A 105 -0.76 -6.66 -7.32
N TYR A 106 -1.77 -5.81 -7.25
CA TYR A 106 -2.92 -5.84 -8.16
C TYR A 106 -2.87 -4.79 -9.29
N PRO A 107 -2.57 -3.49 -9.01
CA PRO A 107 -2.67 -2.47 -10.05
C PRO A 107 -1.51 -2.56 -11.06
N THR A 108 -1.75 -2.03 -12.28
CA THR A 108 -0.68 -1.89 -13.28
C THR A 108 0.29 -0.77 -12.89
N PRO A 109 1.52 -0.74 -13.45
CA PRO A 109 2.49 0.34 -13.20
C PRO A 109 1.92 1.75 -13.40
N GLU A 110 1.13 1.97 -14.46
CA GLU A 110 0.51 3.26 -14.77
C GLU A 110 -0.50 3.66 -13.68
N LYS A 111 -1.32 2.71 -13.21
CA LYS A 111 -2.28 2.93 -12.13
C LYS A 111 -1.61 3.16 -10.78
N ILE A 112 -0.45 2.55 -10.54
CA ILE A 112 0.36 2.81 -9.37
C ILE A 112 0.83 4.26 -9.38
N ASN A 113 1.46 4.70 -10.46
CA ASN A 113 1.93 6.09 -10.62
C ASN A 113 0.80 7.10 -10.42
N GLU A 114 -0.32 6.90 -11.12
CA GLU A 114 -1.48 7.78 -11.00
C GLU A 114 -2.06 7.80 -9.58
N GLY A 115 -2.19 6.64 -8.95
CA GLY A 115 -2.72 6.51 -7.58
C GLY A 115 -1.82 7.19 -6.56
N ILE A 116 -0.50 7.00 -6.64
CA ILE A 116 0.46 7.62 -5.73
C ILE A 116 0.52 9.14 -5.94
N ALA A 117 0.47 9.63 -7.18
CA ALA A 117 0.40 11.07 -7.46
C ALA A 117 -0.85 11.73 -6.84
N ARG A 118 -2.01 11.08 -6.96
CA ARG A 118 -3.26 11.54 -6.33
C ARG A 118 -3.17 11.53 -4.80
N LEU A 119 -2.60 10.46 -4.23
CA LEU A 119 -2.38 10.35 -2.79
C LEU A 119 -1.46 11.46 -2.29
N GLY A 120 -0.34 11.69 -2.94
CA GLY A 120 0.63 12.73 -2.58
C GLY A 120 0.04 14.13 -2.65
N LYS A 121 -0.75 14.42 -3.70
CA LYS A 121 -1.46 15.70 -3.81
C LYS A 121 -2.43 15.92 -2.65
N MET A 122 -3.27 14.92 -2.36
CA MET A 122 -4.23 14.98 -1.26
C MET A 122 -3.52 15.15 0.08
N LEU A 123 -2.45 14.40 0.36
CA LEU A 123 -1.68 14.51 1.60
C LEU A 123 -1.03 15.90 1.75
N LYS A 124 -0.52 16.51 0.68
CA LYS A 124 0.01 17.88 0.70
C LYS A 124 -1.07 18.89 1.12
N GLU A 125 -2.27 18.77 0.56
CA GLU A 125 -3.39 19.65 0.86
C GLU A 125 -3.84 19.51 2.33
N GLU A 126 -4.03 18.29 2.81
CA GLU A 126 -4.51 17.98 4.16
C GLU A 126 -3.46 18.28 5.26
N ILE A 127 -2.18 17.94 5.03
CA ILE A 127 -1.11 18.23 6.00
C ILE A 127 -0.89 19.74 6.12
N CYS A 128 -0.90 20.48 4.99
CA CYS A 128 -0.79 21.93 5.01
C CYS A 128 -1.98 22.62 5.68
N ALA A 129 -3.20 22.09 5.51
CA ALA A 129 -4.39 22.60 6.17
C ALA A 129 -4.29 22.45 7.70
N ASN A 130 -3.86 21.30 8.17
CA ASN A 130 -3.68 21.02 9.59
C ASN A 130 -2.57 21.90 10.23
N GLN A 131 -1.47 22.16 9.53
CA GLN A 131 -0.41 23.03 10.02
C GLN A 131 -0.89 24.48 10.23
N LYS A 132 -1.77 25.00 9.38
CA LYS A 132 -2.33 26.34 9.51
C LYS A 132 -3.26 26.50 10.73
N ILE A 133 -3.97 25.44 11.09
CA ILE A 133 -4.85 25.43 12.27
C ILE A 133 -4.01 25.53 13.56
N PHE A 134 -2.84 24.88 13.62
CA PHE A 134 -1.97 24.90 14.79
C PHE A 134 -1.10 26.18 14.92
N GLN A 135 -0.91 26.94 13.82
CA GLN A 135 -0.16 28.21 13.84
C GLN A 135 -1.05 29.43 14.04
N GLY A 136 -2.37 29.28 14.06
CA GLY A 136 -3.36 30.33 14.17
C GLY A 136 -3.97 30.49 15.58
N ILE A 137 -3.34 29.91 16.62
CA ILE A 137 -3.71 30.08 18.02
C ILE A 137 -2.64 30.88 18.75
#